data_da4235905fe1d4a157fa22630bfba441
#
_entry.id   da4235905fe1d4a157fa22630bfba441
#
_cell.length_a   1.000
_cell.length_b   1.000
_cell.length_c   1.000
_cell.angle_alpha   90.00
_cell.angle_beta   90.00
_cell.angle_gamma   90.00
#
_symmetry.space_group_name_H-M   'P 1'
#
loop_
_entity.id
_entity.type
_entity.pdbx_description
1 polymer ?
#
loop_
_entity_poly.entity_id
_entity_poly.type
_entity_poly.pdbx_seq_one_letter_code
_entity_poly.pdbx_strand_id
1 'polypeptide(L)'
;MKYLRFAIVVALAAFGTFLLSSCGTTGVRALPTYEPPLVKSNFQTVRTTAYTHTESDHLQFTDHNALGGRLEAAGPPIHRAENTRFPLEIDGDYRVVSYTPAPQPFSMNDDEPKPTVRKATRATTTTTTTTRTVKVVHGKRVVVKTKPQPPKIGSAAADWSRWPMGTTFRLLSTGQIYRVDDYGWALAGRNTIDLYMATAAEMNAWGAREEPIQILKWGDSEESLRFLQRHQDYKHIRRMVLELQGNEDAAAQVQ
;
A
#
# COMPACT_ATOMS: atom_id res chain seq x y z
N MET A 1 -23.60 6.07 -65.39
CA MET A 1 -23.01 7.11 -64.50
C MET A 1 -23.89 7.43 -63.26
N LYS A 2 -25.19 7.43 -63.34
CA LYS A 2 -26.06 7.72 -62.17
C LYS A 2 -25.94 6.68 -61.02
N TYR A 3 -25.87 5.40 -61.32
CA TYR A 3 -25.71 4.33 -60.31
C TYR A 3 -24.36 4.35 -59.60
N LEU A 4 -23.29 4.75 -60.30
CA LEU A 4 -21.96 4.86 -59.68
C LEU A 4 -21.93 5.99 -58.65
N ARG A 5 -22.56 7.14 -58.95
CA ARG A 5 -22.67 8.27 -57.99
C ARG A 5 -23.49 7.91 -56.77
N PHE A 6 -24.58 7.16 -56.95
CA PHE A 6 -25.42 6.68 -55.85
C PHE A 6 -24.67 5.70 -54.95
N ALA A 7 -23.92 4.75 -55.51
CA ALA A 7 -23.11 3.81 -54.77
C ALA A 7 -22.03 4.49 -53.94
N ILE A 8 -21.37 5.55 -54.49
CA ILE A 8 -20.37 6.33 -53.77
C ILE A 8 -20.99 7.09 -52.59
N VAL A 9 -22.18 7.68 -52.75
CA VAL A 9 -22.86 8.41 -51.66
C VAL A 9 -23.26 7.47 -50.55
N VAL A 10 -23.79 6.27 -50.90
CA VAL A 10 -24.16 5.24 -49.90
C VAL A 10 -22.90 4.74 -49.17
N ALA A 11 -21.78 4.49 -49.85
CA ALA A 11 -20.52 4.05 -49.24
C ALA A 11 -19.96 5.13 -48.32
N LEU A 12 -20.00 6.41 -48.69
CA LEU A 12 -19.58 7.50 -47.84
C LEU A 12 -20.47 7.71 -46.62
N ALA A 13 -21.81 7.53 -46.78
CA ALA A 13 -22.72 7.60 -45.65
C ALA A 13 -22.48 6.44 -44.66
N ALA A 14 -22.29 5.20 -45.18
CA ALA A 14 -21.95 4.04 -44.34
C ALA A 14 -20.59 4.20 -43.64
N PHE A 15 -19.60 4.74 -44.30
CA PHE A 15 -18.28 5.03 -43.71
C PHE A 15 -18.38 6.14 -42.64
N GLY A 16 -19.16 7.19 -42.90
CA GLY A 16 -19.46 8.27 -41.95
C GLY A 16 -20.14 7.73 -40.66
N THR A 17 -21.09 6.81 -40.79
CA THR A 17 -21.71 6.19 -39.58
C THR A 17 -20.74 5.28 -38.81
N PHE A 18 -19.82 4.64 -39.51
CA PHE A 18 -18.78 3.82 -38.84
C PHE A 18 -17.78 4.68 -38.05
N LEU A 19 -17.45 5.86 -38.54
CA LEU A 19 -16.59 6.81 -37.84
C LEU A 19 -17.27 7.43 -36.61
N LEU A 20 -18.59 7.60 -36.64
CA LEU A 20 -19.38 8.10 -35.52
C LEU A 20 -19.63 7.03 -34.44
N SER A 21 -19.46 5.74 -34.77
CA SER A 21 -19.53 4.64 -33.81
C SER A 21 -18.26 4.46 -32.98
N SER A 22 -17.21 5.25 -33.23
CA SER A 22 -16.13 5.42 -32.28
C SER A 22 -16.63 6.29 -31.13
N CYS A 23 -17.66 5.82 -30.45
CA CYS A 23 -18.00 6.26 -29.12
C CYS A 23 -16.76 6.02 -28.27
N GLY A 24 -15.97 7.07 -28.06
CA GLY A 24 -15.23 7.18 -26.84
C GLY A 24 -16.25 6.91 -25.74
N THR A 25 -16.25 5.71 -25.22
CA THR A 25 -16.85 5.45 -23.94
C THR A 25 -16.14 6.37 -22.95
N THR A 26 -16.70 7.57 -22.74
CA THR A 26 -16.56 8.28 -21.48
C THR A 26 -17.24 7.43 -20.44
N GLY A 27 -16.78 6.17 -20.34
CA GLY A 27 -17.24 5.23 -19.34
C GLY A 27 -16.82 5.81 -18.02
N VAL A 28 -17.79 6.41 -17.31
CA VAL A 28 -17.63 6.69 -15.89
C VAL A 28 -17.17 5.37 -15.28
N ARG A 29 -15.88 5.26 -14.98
CA ARG A 29 -15.29 4.06 -14.40
C ARG A 29 -16.10 3.70 -13.15
N ALA A 30 -16.70 2.51 -13.13
CA ALA A 30 -17.42 2.03 -11.96
C ALA A 30 -16.43 1.91 -10.80
N LEU A 31 -16.86 2.34 -9.63
CA LEU A 31 -16.04 2.15 -8.42
C LEU A 31 -15.94 0.65 -8.09
N PRO A 32 -14.85 0.25 -7.44
CA PRO A 32 -14.72 -1.12 -6.96
C PRO A 32 -15.80 -1.45 -5.93
N THR A 33 -16.07 -2.75 -5.77
CA THR A 33 -16.96 -3.24 -4.71
C THR A 33 -16.47 -2.77 -3.35
N TYR A 34 -17.40 -2.24 -2.54
CA TYR A 34 -17.09 -1.80 -1.18
C TYR A 34 -16.77 -2.99 -0.29
N GLU A 35 -15.69 -2.91 0.43
CA GLU A 35 -15.27 -3.87 1.45
C GLU A 35 -15.48 -3.24 2.83
N PRO A 36 -16.00 -3.94 3.84
CA PRO A 36 -16.05 -3.40 5.20
C PRO A 36 -14.67 -2.99 5.69
N PRO A 37 -14.53 -1.83 6.39
CA PRO A 37 -13.24 -1.38 6.90
C PRO A 37 -12.65 -2.37 7.90
N LEU A 38 -11.33 -2.53 7.87
CA LEU A 38 -10.62 -3.31 8.88
C LEU A 38 -10.64 -2.58 10.23
N VAL A 39 -10.64 -3.36 11.31
CA VAL A 39 -10.46 -2.80 12.64
C VAL A 39 -9.09 -2.12 12.73
N LYS A 40 -9.05 -0.85 13.17
CA LYS A 40 -7.81 -0.11 13.34
C LYS A 40 -6.92 -0.79 14.37
N SER A 41 -5.78 -1.29 13.92
CA SER A 41 -4.77 -1.97 14.73
C SER A 41 -3.39 -1.57 14.23
N ASN A 42 -2.40 -1.60 15.12
CA ASN A 42 -1.01 -1.33 14.72
C ASN A 42 -0.41 -2.47 13.87
N PHE A 43 -0.99 -3.66 13.93
CA PHE A 43 -0.61 -4.79 13.10
C PHE A 43 -1.83 -5.23 12.29
N GLN A 44 -1.69 -5.25 10.98
CA GLN A 44 -2.76 -5.58 10.04
C GLN A 44 -2.19 -6.46 8.93
N THR A 45 -3.02 -7.38 8.42
CA THR A 45 -2.77 -8.02 7.13
C THR A 45 -3.64 -7.31 6.10
N VAL A 46 -3.02 -6.77 5.07
CA VAL A 46 -3.70 -5.99 4.03
C VAL A 46 -3.30 -6.51 2.67
N ARG A 47 -4.21 -6.40 1.70
CA ARG A 47 -3.85 -6.62 0.32
C ARG A 47 -2.95 -5.47 -0.15
N THR A 48 -1.83 -5.80 -0.78
CA THR A 48 -0.95 -4.82 -1.41
C THR A 48 -0.87 -5.08 -2.91
N THR A 49 -0.85 -4.02 -3.66
CA THR A 49 -0.53 -3.97 -5.08
C THR A 49 0.65 -3.03 -5.29
N ALA A 50 1.07 -2.83 -6.51
CA ALA A 50 2.11 -1.85 -6.81
C ALA A 50 1.76 -1.08 -8.07
N TYR A 51 2.16 0.19 -8.13
CA TYR A 51 1.97 1.08 -9.27
C TYR A 51 3.25 1.83 -9.61
N THR A 52 3.28 2.39 -10.82
CA THR A 52 4.36 3.25 -11.28
C THR A 52 3.79 4.46 -12.03
N HIS A 53 4.51 5.58 -12.00
CA HIS A 53 4.13 6.81 -12.71
C HIS A 53 4.06 6.66 -14.23
N THR A 54 4.53 5.54 -14.79
CA THR A 54 4.51 5.25 -16.23
C THR A 54 3.24 4.53 -16.68
N GLU A 55 2.33 4.16 -15.78
CA GLU A 55 1.05 3.55 -16.14
C GLU A 55 0.11 4.55 -16.81
N SER A 56 -0.73 4.05 -17.72
CA SER A 56 -1.59 4.87 -18.59
C SER A 56 -2.56 5.77 -17.82
N ASP A 57 -3.03 5.36 -16.68
CA ASP A 57 -3.95 6.11 -15.83
C ASP A 57 -3.23 7.05 -14.85
N HIS A 58 -1.91 6.94 -14.74
CA HIS A 58 -1.08 7.82 -13.94
C HIS A 58 -0.34 8.89 -14.76
N LEU A 59 -0.25 8.73 -16.08
CA LEU A 59 0.53 9.62 -16.96
C LEU A 59 0.17 11.12 -16.83
N GLN A 60 -1.09 11.45 -16.57
CA GLN A 60 -1.53 12.83 -16.38
C GLN A 60 -0.99 13.49 -15.11
N PHE A 61 -0.61 12.70 -14.12
CA PHE A 61 -0.07 13.17 -12.83
C PHE A 61 1.45 13.13 -12.79
N THR A 62 2.08 12.54 -13.82
CA THR A 62 3.54 12.37 -13.94
C THR A 62 4.12 11.59 -12.74
N ASP A 63 5.19 12.10 -12.12
CA ASP A 63 5.83 11.54 -10.92
C ASP A 63 5.38 12.25 -9.62
N HIS A 64 4.14 12.79 -9.61
CA HIS A 64 3.61 13.52 -8.46
C HIS A 64 2.48 12.75 -7.79
N ASN A 65 2.43 12.83 -6.46
CA ASN A 65 1.36 12.27 -5.64
C ASN A 65 0.20 13.28 -5.49
N ALA A 66 -0.89 12.85 -4.86
CA ALA A 66 -2.09 13.67 -4.65
C ALA A 66 -1.84 14.97 -3.86
N LEU A 67 -0.76 15.08 -3.11
CA LEU A 67 -0.37 16.27 -2.36
C LEU A 67 0.51 17.23 -3.19
N GLY A 68 0.82 16.89 -4.44
CA GLY A 68 1.71 17.67 -5.30
C GLY A 68 3.19 17.46 -5.01
N GLY A 69 3.55 16.54 -4.11
CA GLY A 69 4.93 16.10 -3.87
C GLY A 69 5.37 15.07 -4.90
N ARG A 70 6.68 14.79 -4.98
CA ARG A 70 7.18 13.72 -5.84
C ARG A 70 6.95 12.35 -5.22
N LEU A 71 6.60 11.38 -6.06
CA LEU A 71 6.54 9.99 -5.68
C LEU A 71 7.95 9.47 -5.36
N GLU A 72 8.09 8.84 -4.21
CA GLU A 72 9.36 8.32 -3.72
C GLU A 72 9.32 6.78 -3.66
N ALA A 73 10.27 6.12 -4.32
CA ALA A 73 10.43 4.69 -4.13
C ALA A 73 11.08 4.41 -2.77
N ALA A 74 10.61 3.38 -2.08
CA ALA A 74 11.21 2.96 -0.82
C ALA A 74 12.69 2.57 -1.00
N GLY A 75 13.43 2.57 0.10
CA GLY A 75 14.79 2.04 0.13
C GLY A 75 14.82 0.54 -0.20
N PRO A 76 16.01 -0.04 -0.40
CA PRO A 76 16.12 -1.47 -0.67
C PRO A 76 15.54 -2.29 0.49
N PRO A 77 14.99 -3.49 0.22
CA PRO A 77 14.54 -4.38 1.27
C PRO A 77 15.65 -4.67 2.29
N ILE A 78 15.31 -4.62 3.57
CA ILE A 78 16.22 -4.96 4.67
C ILE A 78 16.32 -6.48 4.78
N HIS A 79 15.22 -7.17 4.51
CA HIS A 79 15.13 -8.63 4.44
C HIS A 79 14.81 -9.03 3.01
N ARG A 80 15.46 -10.11 2.54
CA ARG A 80 15.06 -10.72 1.29
C ARG A 80 13.78 -11.49 1.57
N ALA A 81 12.72 -11.26 0.78
CA ALA A 81 11.49 -12.03 0.84
C ALA A 81 11.74 -13.44 0.27
N GLU A 82 12.59 -14.22 0.90
CA GLU A 82 12.71 -15.65 0.65
C GLU A 82 11.72 -16.35 1.54
N ASN A 83 10.66 -16.93 0.92
CA ASN A 83 9.80 -18.00 1.47
C ASN A 83 9.77 -18.04 3.01
N THR A 84 9.47 -16.95 3.62
CA THR A 84 9.47 -16.86 5.07
C THR A 84 8.17 -17.48 5.59
N ARG A 85 8.23 -18.73 5.96
CA ARG A 85 7.57 -19.16 7.16
C ARG A 85 8.09 -18.21 8.23
N PHE A 86 7.26 -17.30 8.65
CA PHE A 86 7.56 -16.19 9.55
C PHE A 86 8.42 -16.60 10.74
N PRO A 87 9.64 -16.08 10.87
CA PRO A 87 10.12 -15.67 12.16
C PRO A 87 9.86 -14.17 12.24
N LEU A 88 8.76 -13.79 12.89
CA LEU A 88 8.57 -12.44 13.38
C LEU A 88 9.58 -12.22 14.51
N GLU A 89 10.84 -11.94 14.16
CA GLU A 89 11.75 -11.30 15.09
C GLU A 89 11.34 -9.83 15.13
N ILE A 90 10.30 -9.56 15.91
CA ILE A 90 9.93 -8.20 16.29
C ILE A 90 10.97 -7.78 17.31
N ASP A 91 11.89 -6.92 16.90
CA ASP A 91 12.81 -6.26 17.81
C ASP A 91 11.99 -5.43 18.81
N GLY A 92 11.97 -5.87 20.05
CA GLY A 92 11.30 -5.22 21.16
C GLY A 92 10.04 -5.91 21.69
N ASP A 93 10.20 -6.75 22.69
CA ASP A 93 9.23 -7.13 23.75
C ASP A 93 7.94 -7.88 23.40
N TYR A 94 7.80 -8.42 22.19
CA TYR A 94 6.72 -9.37 21.89
C TYR A 94 7.30 -10.75 21.57
N ARG A 95 7.27 -11.63 22.56
CA ARG A 95 7.56 -13.05 22.37
C ARG A 95 6.44 -13.65 21.52
N VAL A 96 6.69 -13.88 20.25
CA VAL A 96 5.81 -14.70 19.42
C VAL A 96 5.93 -16.12 19.93
N VAL A 97 4.91 -16.56 20.65
CA VAL A 97 4.74 -17.97 20.95
C VAL A 97 4.43 -18.66 19.63
N SER A 98 5.34 -19.45 19.10
CA SER A 98 5.07 -20.32 17.97
C SER A 98 3.95 -21.28 18.35
N TYR A 99 2.76 -21.03 17.82
CA TYR A 99 1.64 -21.94 18.01
C TYR A 99 1.86 -23.14 17.09
N THR A 100 2.39 -24.20 17.66
CA THR A 100 2.32 -25.53 17.06
C THR A 100 1.05 -26.18 17.62
N PRO A 101 -0.02 -26.35 16.85
CA PRO A 101 -1.18 -27.08 17.33
C PRO A 101 -0.86 -28.58 17.23
N ALA A 102 -0.33 -29.15 18.29
CA ALA A 102 -0.48 -30.57 18.52
C ALA A 102 -1.60 -30.73 19.53
N PRO A 103 -2.66 -31.47 19.24
CA PRO A 103 -3.68 -31.77 20.25
C PRO A 103 -3.06 -32.68 21.30
N GLN A 104 -2.82 -32.13 22.48
CA GLN A 104 -2.50 -32.92 23.64
C GLN A 104 -3.82 -33.35 24.28
N PRO A 105 -3.98 -34.63 24.64
CA PRO A 105 -5.15 -35.11 25.37
C PRO A 105 -5.17 -34.48 26.75
N PHE A 106 -6.35 -34.06 27.15
CA PHE A 106 -6.66 -33.49 28.46
C PHE A 106 -6.23 -34.44 29.56
N SER A 107 -5.25 -34.08 30.38
CA SER A 107 -4.89 -34.81 31.61
C SER A 107 -5.27 -33.93 32.79
N MET A 108 -6.23 -34.41 33.60
CA MET A 108 -6.56 -33.81 34.89
C MET A 108 -5.55 -34.33 35.91
N ASN A 109 -4.50 -33.59 36.20
CA ASN A 109 -3.70 -33.75 37.41
C ASN A 109 -3.39 -32.34 37.95
N ASP A 110 -3.99 -32.09 39.13
CA ASP A 110 -3.85 -30.88 39.92
C ASP A 110 -2.53 -30.87 40.69
N ASP A 111 -1.41 -30.66 40.02
CA ASP A 111 -0.15 -30.34 40.71
C ASP A 111 0.78 -29.55 39.73
N GLU A 112 0.46 -28.29 39.53
CA GLU A 112 1.35 -27.38 38.77
C GLU A 112 1.87 -26.28 39.71
N PRO A 113 3.21 -26.11 39.81
CA PRO A 113 3.81 -25.05 40.64
C PRO A 113 3.55 -23.68 40.04
N LYS A 114 3.03 -22.76 40.83
CA LYS A 114 2.73 -21.38 40.49
C LYS A 114 3.92 -20.69 39.83
N PRO A 115 3.74 -20.00 38.69
CA PRO A 115 4.81 -19.27 38.05
C PRO A 115 5.26 -18.07 38.88
N THR A 116 6.54 -18.04 39.19
CA THR A 116 7.18 -16.91 39.87
C THR A 116 7.38 -15.77 38.89
N VAL A 117 6.66 -14.67 39.07
CA VAL A 117 6.81 -13.47 38.26
C VAL A 117 8.19 -12.83 38.54
N ARG A 118 9.12 -13.01 37.64
CA ARG A 118 10.38 -12.21 37.61
C ARG A 118 10.10 -10.86 36.99
N LYS A 119 10.24 -9.80 37.78
CA LYS A 119 10.17 -8.42 37.34
C LYS A 119 11.27 -8.15 36.29
N ALA A 120 10.90 -8.01 35.03
CA ALA A 120 11.83 -7.68 33.95
C ALA A 120 12.27 -6.22 34.09
N THR A 121 13.54 -5.99 34.25
CA THR A 121 14.16 -4.66 34.22
C THR A 121 14.22 -4.22 32.74
N ARG A 122 13.56 -3.11 32.44
CA ARG A 122 13.50 -2.51 31.10
C ARG A 122 14.89 -2.03 30.68
N ALA A 123 15.58 -2.81 29.85
CA ALA A 123 16.76 -2.37 29.14
C ALA A 123 16.34 -1.83 27.78
N THR A 124 16.40 -0.50 27.60
CA THR A 124 16.22 0.14 26.30
C THR A 124 17.50 -0.10 25.50
N THR A 125 17.54 -1.17 24.74
CA THR A 125 18.66 -1.43 23.82
C THR A 125 18.35 -0.79 22.48
N THR A 126 18.90 0.40 22.24
CA THR A 126 18.91 1.01 20.91
C THR A 126 19.93 0.25 20.07
N THR A 127 19.48 -0.71 19.27
CA THR A 127 20.36 -1.43 18.35
C THR A 127 20.69 -0.53 17.15
N THR A 128 21.80 0.18 17.24
CA THR A 128 22.35 0.92 16.11
C THR A 128 23.06 -0.07 15.19
N THR A 129 22.42 -0.50 14.11
CA THR A 129 23.04 -1.35 13.09
C THR A 129 24.10 -0.56 12.33
N THR A 130 25.35 -0.67 12.75
CA THR A 130 26.48 -0.05 12.05
C THR A 130 26.92 -0.97 10.93
N THR A 131 26.60 -0.61 9.67
CA THR A 131 27.09 -1.36 8.51
C THR A 131 28.58 -1.15 8.35
N ARG A 132 29.38 -2.21 8.50
CA ARG A 132 30.81 -2.23 8.26
C ARG A 132 31.09 -2.49 6.79
N THR A 133 31.44 -1.46 6.02
CA THR A 133 31.92 -1.62 4.65
C THR A 133 33.45 -1.67 4.64
N VAL A 134 34.02 -2.75 4.13
CA VAL A 134 35.48 -2.87 3.96
C VAL A 134 35.86 -2.37 2.58
N LYS A 135 36.56 -1.24 2.48
CA LYS A 135 37.15 -0.76 1.23
C LYS A 135 38.65 -1.11 1.22
N VAL A 136 39.13 -1.59 0.10
CA VAL A 136 40.56 -1.80 -0.11
C VAL A 136 41.15 -0.52 -0.76
N VAL A 137 41.95 0.22 -0.03
CA VAL A 137 42.66 1.42 -0.53
C VAL A 137 44.15 1.14 -0.44
N HIS A 138 44.84 1.19 -1.57
CA HIS A 138 46.27 0.90 -1.68
C HIS A 138 46.71 -0.43 -1.02
N GLY A 139 45.94 -1.50 -1.27
CA GLY A 139 46.23 -2.84 -0.74
C GLY A 139 45.95 -3.03 0.77
N LYS A 140 45.55 -2.00 1.49
CA LYS A 140 45.18 -2.09 2.91
C LYS A 140 43.65 -2.13 3.08
N ARG A 141 43.17 -3.05 3.91
CA ARG A 141 41.72 -3.11 4.28
C ARG A 141 41.42 -2.01 5.29
N VAL A 142 40.66 -1.01 4.87
CA VAL A 142 40.17 0.06 5.73
C VAL A 142 38.70 -0.18 6.04
N VAL A 143 38.35 -0.28 7.30
CA VAL A 143 36.98 -0.39 7.76
C VAL A 143 36.40 1.02 7.83
N VAL A 144 35.54 1.35 6.86
CA VAL A 144 34.80 2.61 6.86
C VAL A 144 33.52 2.41 7.67
N LYS A 145 33.38 3.09 8.79
CA LYS A 145 32.13 3.18 9.55
C LYS A 145 31.22 4.17 8.83
N THR A 146 30.25 3.67 8.08
CA THR A 146 29.22 4.52 7.48
C THR A 146 28.16 4.80 8.55
N LYS A 147 27.85 6.06 8.82
CA LYS A 147 26.69 6.42 9.66
C LYS A 147 25.44 5.80 9.01
N PRO A 148 24.57 5.14 9.80
CA PRO A 148 23.29 4.67 9.27
C PRO A 148 22.55 5.86 8.68
N GLN A 149 22.23 5.81 7.40
CA GLN A 149 21.30 6.77 6.83
C GLN A 149 19.89 6.37 7.26
N PRO A 150 19.02 7.35 7.57
CA PRO A 150 17.62 7.03 7.84
C PRO A 150 17.03 6.24 6.66
N PRO A 151 16.15 5.28 6.93
CA PRO A 151 15.53 4.51 5.85
C PRO A 151 14.78 5.45 4.92
N LYS A 152 14.95 5.25 3.61
CA LYS A 152 14.21 6.00 2.59
C LYS A 152 12.76 5.53 2.64
N ILE A 153 11.83 6.46 2.90
CA ILE A 153 10.40 6.18 2.98
C ILE A 153 9.82 6.22 1.57
N GLY A 154 9.07 5.17 1.19
CA GLY A 154 8.36 5.09 -0.08
C GLY A 154 7.00 5.77 -0.01
N SER A 155 6.48 6.20 -1.16
CA SER A 155 5.11 6.65 -1.35
C SER A 155 4.16 5.46 -1.48
N ALA A 156 2.95 5.60 -0.96
CA ALA A 156 1.89 4.62 -1.13
C ALA A 156 0.55 5.32 -1.35
N ALA A 157 -0.28 4.73 -2.21
CA ALA A 157 -1.65 5.14 -2.38
C ALA A 157 -2.57 4.21 -1.56
N ALA A 158 -3.63 4.79 -0.98
CA ALA A 158 -4.60 4.04 -0.20
C ALA A 158 -5.95 4.78 -0.16
N ASP A 159 -6.97 4.12 0.38
CA ASP A 159 -8.20 4.80 0.80
C ASP A 159 -7.92 5.62 2.07
N TRP A 160 -8.02 6.94 1.97
CA TRP A 160 -7.72 7.84 3.09
C TRP A 160 -8.75 7.83 4.22
N SER A 161 -9.91 7.21 4.01
CA SER A 161 -10.85 6.94 5.11
C SER A 161 -10.35 5.85 6.06
N ARG A 162 -9.57 4.91 5.53
CA ARG A 162 -9.03 3.74 6.24
C ARG A 162 -7.61 3.96 6.73
N TRP A 163 -6.76 4.44 5.84
CA TRP A 163 -5.38 4.86 6.13
C TRP A 163 -5.24 6.34 5.81
N PRO A 164 -5.53 7.23 6.77
CA PRO A 164 -5.48 8.66 6.55
C PRO A 164 -4.14 9.13 6.00
N MET A 165 -4.18 10.21 5.25
CA MET A 165 -3.00 10.90 4.72
C MET A 165 -1.90 11.05 5.78
N GLY A 166 -0.66 10.67 5.44
CA GLY A 166 0.47 10.71 6.36
C GLY A 166 0.63 9.45 7.22
N THR A 167 -0.30 8.46 7.14
CA THR A 167 -0.08 7.15 7.76
C THR A 167 1.23 6.57 7.29
N THR A 168 2.08 6.17 8.24
CA THR A 168 3.38 5.57 7.95
C THR A 168 3.39 4.15 8.48
N PHE A 169 3.82 3.21 7.65
CA PHE A 169 3.82 1.79 7.99
C PHE A 169 5.08 1.08 7.47
N ARG A 170 5.36 -0.06 8.07
CA ARG A 170 6.44 -0.97 7.66
C ARG A 170 5.86 -2.25 7.10
N LEU A 171 6.37 -2.71 5.97
CA LEU A 171 6.14 -4.06 5.47
C LEU A 171 6.98 -5.02 6.31
N LEU A 172 6.35 -6.03 6.93
CA LEU A 172 7.08 -6.97 7.79
C LEU A 172 7.91 -7.97 6.97
N SER A 173 7.50 -8.26 5.74
CA SER A 173 8.24 -9.16 4.84
C SER A 173 9.57 -8.60 4.35
N THR A 174 9.65 -7.29 4.11
CA THR A 174 10.84 -6.64 3.51
C THR A 174 11.52 -5.65 4.46
N GLY A 175 10.86 -5.22 5.53
CA GLY A 175 11.31 -4.16 6.42
C GLY A 175 11.24 -2.75 5.83
N GLN A 176 10.77 -2.61 4.59
CA GLN A 176 10.63 -1.31 3.93
C GLN A 176 9.54 -0.46 4.59
N ILE A 177 9.74 0.85 4.60
CA ILE A 177 8.81 1.81 5.20
C ILE A 177 8.17 2.61 4.09
N TYR A 178 6.85 2.79 4.19
CA TYR A 178 6.04 3.57 3.27
C TYR A 178 5.20 4.59 4.03
N ARG A 179 4.81 5.64 3.31
CA ARG A 179 3.87 6.65 3.78
C ARG A 179 2.73 6.78 2.79
N VAL A 180 1.52 6.83 3.31
CA VAL A 180 0.31 7.13 2.51
C VAL A 180 0.31 8.62 2.20
N ASP A 181 0.58 8.97 0.96
CA ASP A 181 0.62 10.33 0.43
C ASP A 181 -0.10 10.45 -0.93
N ASP A 182 -0.74 9.35 -1.34
CA ASP A 182 -1.52 9.29 -2.56
C ASP A 182 -2.84 8.52 -2.35
N TYR A 183 -3.77 8.64 -3.30
CA TYR A 183 -5.02 7.88 -3.34
C TYR A 183 -5.38 7.52 -4.79
N GLY A 184 -6.23 6.53 -4.95
CA GLY A 184 -6.66 6.10 -6.28
C GLY A 184 -8.14 5.69 -6.33
N TRP A 185 -8.76 5.84 -7.51
CA TRP A 185 -10.15 5.45 -7.72
C TRP A 185 -10.38 3.95 -7.44
N ALA A 186 -9.40 3.11 -7.76
CA ALA A 186 -9.45 1.67 -7.57
C ALA A 186 -9.31 1.22 -6.11
N LEU A 187 -8.91 2.13 -5.23
CA LEU A 187 -8.64 1.87 -3.82
C LEU A 187 -9.80 2.28 -2.91
N ALA A 188 -10.66 3.21 -3.39
CA ALA A 188 -11.75 3.75 -2.59
C ALA A 188 -12.75 2.65 -2.19
N GLY A 189 -12.96 2.49 -0.88
CA GLY A 189 -13.81 1.45 -0.30
C GLY A 189 -13.15 0.07 -0.26
N ARG A 190 -11.82 -0.05 -0.43
CA ARG A 190 -11.10 -1.32 -0.41
C ARG A 190 -10.02 -1.38 0.68
N ASN A 191 -9.76 -2.58 1.20
CA ASN A 191 -8.68 -2.84 2.14
C ASN A 191 -7.37 -3.15 1.39
N THR A 192 -7.00 -2.25 0.47
CA THR A 192 -5.82 -2.40 -0.40
C THR A 192 -4.93 -1.17 -0.27
N ILE A 193 -3.64 -1.40 -0.15
CA ILE A 193 -2.61 -0.35 -0.22
C ILE A 193 -1.79 -0.60 -1.48
N ASP A 194 -1.58 0.44 -2.27
CA ASP A 194 -0.83 0.40 -3.52
C ASP A 194 0.54 1.05 -3.32
N LEU A 195 1.61 0.30 -3.58
CA LEU A 195 2.98 0.71 -3.27
C LEU A 195 3.64 1.30 -4.51
N TYR A 196 4.18 2.51 -4.40
CA TYR A 196 4.90 3.09 -5.51
C TYR A 196 6.23 2.38 -5.77
N MET A 197 6.43 1.98 -7.00
CA MET A 197 7.67 1.39 -7.52
C MET A 197 8.26 2.29 -8.61
N ALA A 198 9.59 2.44 -8.61
CA ALA A 198 10.26 3.31 -9.58
C ALA A 198 10.16 2.79 -11.02
N THR A 199 10.02 1.49 -11.18
CA THR A 199 10.03 0.83 -12.49
C THR A 199 8.89 -0.16 -12.65
N ALA A 200 8.41 -0.35 -13.90
CA ALA A 200 7.42 -1.36 -14.23
C ALA A 200 7.91 -2.80 -13.93
N ALA A 201 9.22 -3.05 -13.99
CA ALA A 201 9.79 -4.34 -13.65
C ALA A 201 9.62 -4.67 -12.15
N GLU A 202 9.88 -3.69 -11.27
CA GLU A 202 9.67 -3.84 -9.82
C GLU A 202 8.18 -4.00 -9.51
N MET A 203 7.32 -3.20 -10.12
CA MET A 203 5.87 -3.27 -9.99
C MET A 203 5.34 -4.68 -10.36
N ASN A 204 5.74 -5.18 -11.54
CA ASN A 204 5.34 -6.51 -12.01
C ASN A 204 5.90 -7.63 -11.12
N ALA A 205 7.11 -7.48 -10.59
CA ALA A 205 7.70 -8.43 -9.65
C ALA A 205 6.98 -8.45 -8.29
N TRP A 206 6.43 -7.31 -7.87
CA TRP A 206 5.63 -7.23 -6.64
C TRP A 206 4.28 -7.93 -6.84
N GLY A 207 3.54 -7.56 -7.87
CA GLY A 207 2.19 -8.07 -8.15
C GLY A 207 1.17 -7.68 -7.08
N ALA A 208 0.17 -8.56 -6.88
CA ALA A 208 -0.86 -8.40 -5.85
C ALA A 208 -0.74 -9.52 -4.81
N ARG A 209 -0.68 -9.17 -3.52
CA ARG A 209 -0.51 -10.15 -2.45
C ARG A 209 -0.99 -9.62 -1.09
N GLU A 210 -1.25 -10.53 -0.17
CA GLU A 210 -1.49 -10.19 1.23
C GLU A 210 -0.16 -9.95 1.94
N GLU A 211 -0.05 -8.82 2.64
CA GLU A 211 1.15 -8.42 3.37
C GLU A 211 0.83 -8.07 4.81
N PRO A 212 1.55 -8.62 5.78
CA PRO A 212 1.50 -8.13 7.13
C PRO A 212 2.26 -6.82 7.25
N ILE A 213 1.58 -5.80 7.78
CA ILE A 213 2.14 -4.47 7.99
C ILE A 213 2.11 -4.09 9.46
N GLN A 214 3.08 -3.26 9.85
CA GLN A 214 3.08 -2.57 11.14
C GLN A 214 2.86 -1.08 10.91
N ILE A 215 1.78 -0.54 11.47
CA ILE A 215 1.57 0.91 11.47
C ILE A 215 2.54 1.53 12.48
N LEU A 216 3.42 2.38 12.00
CA LEU A 216 4.38 3.13 12.81
C LEU A 216 3.79 4.44 13.32
N LYS A 217 2.94 5.05 12.50
CA LYS A 217 2.23 6.30 12.81
C LYS A 217 0.95 6.36 11.99
N TRP A 218 -0.16 6.60 12.65
CA TRP A 218 -1.42 6.94 11.97
C TRP A 218 -1.37 8.37 11.43
N GLY A 219 -1.94 8.55 10.24
CA GLY A 219 -2.16 9.87 9.66
C GLY A 219 -3.31 10.61 10.32
N ASP A 220 -3.59 11.81 9.83
CA ASP A 220 -4.63 12.68 10.35
C ASP A 220 -5.92 12.53 9.53
N SER A 221 -6.98 11.98 10.15
CA SER A 221 -8.28 11.77 9.50
C SER A 221 -9.00 13.09 9.23
N GLU A 222 -8.83 14.11 10.10
CA GLU A 222 -9.48 15.41 9.89
C GLU A 222 -8.80 16.20 8.76
N GLU A 223 -7.47 16.13 8.68
CA GLU A 223 -6.73 16.75 7.58
C GLU A 223 -7.06 16.07 6.25
N SER A 224 -7.16 14.72 6.25
CA SER A 224 -7.61 13.95 5.09
C SER A 224 -9.01 14.36 4.64
N LEU A 225 -9.95 14.49 5.60
CA LEU A 225 -11.32 14.93 5.32
C LEU A 225 -11.34 16.34 4.71
N ARG A 226 -10.63 17.29 5.34
CA ARG A 226 -10.56 18.69 4.84
C ARG A 226 -9.98 18.77 3.43
N PHE A 227 -8.98 17.93 3.12
CA PHE A 227 -8.41 17.87 1.79
C PHE A 227 -9.42 17.31 0.77
N LEU A 228 -10.00 16.15 1.05
CA LEU A 228 -10.93 15.45 0.17
C LEU A 228 -12.22 16.23 -0.08
N GLN A 229 -12.73 16.98 0.92
CA GLN A 229 -13.91 17.82 0.77
C GLN A 229 -13.80 18.88 -0.32
N ARG A 230 -12.60 19.29 -0.66
CA ARG A 230 -12.35 20.28 -1.73
C ARG A 230 -12.32 19.67 -3.13
N HIS A 231 -12.34 18.33 -3.26
CA HIS A 231 -12.12 17.61 -4.51
C HIS A 231 -13.24 16.60 -4.82
N GLN A 232 -14.46 16.86 -4.36
CA GLN A 232 -15.60 15.93 -4.44
C GLN A 232 -16.21 15.74 -5.84
N ASP A 233 -15.62 16.28 -6.88
CA ASP A 233 -16.04 16.07 -8.26
C ASP A 233 -16.00 14.59 -8.67
N TYR A 234 -15.13 13.82 -8.04
CA TYR A 234 -14.94 12.41 -8.31
C TYR A 234 -15.70 11.50 -7.34
N LYS A 235 -16.35 10.45 -7.86
CA LYS A 235 -17.12 9.48 -7.06
C LYS A 235 -16.28 8.81 -5.96
N HIS A 236 -15.05 8.41 -6.25
CA HIS A 236 -14.16 7.79 -5.27
C HIS A 236 -13.83 8.72 -4.10
N ILE A 237 -13.67 10.01 -4.35
CA ILE A 237 -13.43 11.00 -3.29
C ILE A 237 -14.69 11.16 -2.44
N ARG A 238 -15.88 11.25 -3.06
CA ARG A 238 -17.14 11.29 -2.31
C ARG A 238 -17.33 10.08 -1.40
N ARG A 239 -16.97 8.88 -1.89
CA ARG A 239 -17.00 7.65 -1.07
C ARG A 239 -16.13 7.78 0.17
N MET A 240 -14.87 8.19 0.02
CA MET A 240 -13.94 8.40 1.14
C MET A 240 -14.44 9.47 2.13
N VAL A 241 -15.01 10.57 1.62
CA VAL A 241 -15.59 11.62 2.47
C VAL A 241 -16.74 11.09 3.31
N LEU A 242 -17.67 10.34 2.72
CA LEU A 242 -18.80 9.75 3.44
C LEU A 242 -18.33 8.78 4.53
N GLU A 243 -17.35 7.94 4.23
CA GLU A 243 -16.79 7.00 5.20
C GLU A 243 -16.07 7.73 6.35
N LEU A 244 -15.29 8.78 6.08
CA LEU A 244 -14.68 9.62 7.10
C LEU A 244 -15.69 10.35 8.00
N GLN A 245 -16.88 10.63 7.47
CA GLN A 245 -17.99 11.23 8.22
C GLN A 245 -18.80 10.19 9.01
N GLY A 246 -18.41 8.94 9.02
CA GLY A 246 -19.11 7.85 9.70
C GLY A 246 -20.36 7.32 8.96
N ASN A 247 -20.50 7.64 7.68
CA ASN A 247 -21.63 7.25 6.82
C ASN A 247 -21.26 6.05 5.92
N GLU A 248 -20.89 4.93 6.52
CA GLU A 248 -20.41 3.74 5.80
C GLU A 248 -21.45 3.18 4.84
N ASP A 249 -22.75 3.15 5.24
CA ASP A 249 -23.85 2.68 4.39
C ASP A 249 -23.98 3.54 3.13
N ALA A 250 -23.90 4.86 3.26
CA ALA A 250 -23.93 5.76 2.13
C ALA A 250 -22.66 5.64 1.26
N ALA A 251 -21.51 5.44 1.86
CA ALA A 251 -20.26 5.21 1.15
C ALA A 251 -20.30 3.93 0.32
N ALA A 252 -20.90 2.85 0.85
CA ALA A 252 -21.07 1.58 0.14
C ALA A 252 -22.01 1.71 -1.08
N GLN A 253 -22.96 2.62 -1.07
CA GLN A 253 -23.93 2.84 -2.15
C GLN A 253 -23.41 3.74 -3.28
N VAL A 254 -22.29 4.41 -3.11
CA VAL A 254 -21.67 5.22 -4.20
C VAL A 254 -21.16 4.30 -5.30
N GLN A 255 -21.74 4.39 -6.51
CA GLN A 255 -21.41 3.59 -7.69
C GLN A 255 -20.78 4.44 -8.80
#